data_dd57596c6bc7fb25342525ac0a0fbb29
#
_entry.id   dd57596c6bc7fb25342525ac0a0fbb29
#
_cell.length_a   1.000
_cell.length_b   1.000
_cell.length_c   1.000
_cell.angle_alpha   90.00
_cell.angle_beta   90.00
_cell.angle_gamma   90.00
#
_symmetry.space_group_name_H-M   'P 1'
#
loop_
_entity.id
_entity.type
_entity.pdbx_description
1 polymer ?
#
loop_
_entity_poly.entity_id
_entity_poly.type
_entity_poly.pdbx_seq_one_letter_code
_entity_poly.pdbx_strand_id
1 'polypeptide(L)'
;MPHDGALTIRPYAPGDDAAVLQCQNRAFACHQDLDHWRWKFVRNPAGRTLLMLAEHARDGIVGVYGAMAAPALCDGQRVVAGQCVDHCVRSEWLQAGEHGLFVTLGRAFLERWLGEGEGQALFVYGLPTAGWRSGARHLGWQVVRDWDILFRELPGGAPPRPVSAELDVGTVPSFDADVDALFDRLAAEFGVTLVRDRAWFDWRYASRPDRRYTLLECRERRSGRLRGVAVHAVADVVRANTGFLLDWLAPADDLDTTTALLGAVERATQAAGSELLCGVFHPMDVRFQHLQELGYRVRGTPWFLTLRTARFDSLYFRERWYFTLGDSDLV
;
A
#
# COMPACT_ATOMS: atom_id res chain seq x y z
N MET A 1 37.07 9.07 0.81
CA MET A 1 37.87 8.72 1.99
C MET A 1 37.43 7.37 2.47
N PRO A 2 38.31 6.35 2.71
CA PRO A 2 37.86 5.15 3.38
C PRO A 2 37.33 5.54 4.76
N HIS A 3 36.12 5.15 5.09
CA HIS A 3 35.52 5.35 6.40
C HIS A 3 36.28 4.46 7.41
N ASP A 4 37.07 5.07 8.29
CA ASP A 4 37.82 4.36 9.32
C ASP A 4 36.87 3.94 10.45
N GLY A 5 36.61 2.65 10.58
CA GLY A 5 35.72 2.05 11.55
C GLY A 5 35.02 0.79 11.01
N ALA A 6 34.52 -0.03 11.92
CA ALA A 6 33.76 -1.24 11.55
C ALA A 6 32.35 -0.89 11.09
N LEU A 7 31.93 -1.42 9.95
CA LEU A 7 30.57 -1.39 9.45
C LEU A 7 29.90 -2.75 9.71
N THR A 8 28.75 -2.73 10.39
CA THR A 8 27.98 -3.92 10.72
C THR A 8 26.61 -3.86 10.05
N ILE A 9 26.17 -4.96 9.46
CA ILE A 9 24.81 -5.12 8.94
C ILE A 9 24.04 -6.02 9.91
N ARG A 10 22.94 -5.48 10.46
CA ARG A 10 22.12 -6.18 11.45
C ARG A 10 20.64 -5.88 11.27
N PRO A 11 19.74 -6.75 11.75
CA PRO A 11 18.33 -6.42 11.84
C PRO A 11 18.10 -5.27 12.84
N TYR A 12 16.96 -4.59 12.66
CA TYR A 12 16.45 -3.64 13.63
C TYR A 12 16.24 -4.30 15.00
N ALA A 13 16.52 -3.55 16.06
CA ALA A 13 16.18 -3.90 17.43
C ALA A 13 15.37 -2.77 18.10
N PRO A 14 14.49 -3.09 19.07
CA PRO A 14 13.78 -2.07 19.84
C PRO A 14 14.74 -1.03 20.43
N GLY A 15 14.46 0.25 20.17
CA GLY A 15 15.35 1.37 20.56
C GLY A 15 16.10 2.00 19.40
N ASP A 16 16.15 1.37 18.24
CA ASP A 16 16.79 1.94 17.04
C ASP A 16 15.92 3.03 16.36
N ASP A 17 14.66 3.19 16.74
CA ASP A 17 13.64 4.03 16.08
C ASP A 17 14.17 5.42 15.72
N ALA A 18 14.71 6.13 16.72
CA ALA A 18 15.19 7.51 16.54
C ALA A 18 16.40 7.60 15.61
N ALA A 19 17.33 6.64 15.72
CA ALA A 19 18.52 6.62 14.88
C ALA A 19 18.20 6.25 13.42
N VAL A 20 17.26 5.32 13.21
CA VAL A 20 16.77 4.95 11.88
C VAL A 20 16.05 6.13 11.24
N LEU A 21 15.11 6.76 11.96
CA LEU A 21 14.40 7.95 11.48
C LEU A 21 15.34 9.10 11.14
N GLN A 22 16.36 9.34 11.98
CA GLN A 22 17.37 10.37 11.69
C GLN A 22 18.13 10.07 10.39
N CYS A 23 18.52 8.81 10.16
CA CYS A 23 19.15 8.39 8.91
C CYS A 23 18.27 8.65 7.70
N GLN A 24 16.98 8.26 7.76
CA GLN A 24 16.01 8.45 6.69
C GLN A 24 15.73 9.94 6.43
N ASN A 25 15.46 10.72 7.48
CA ASN A 25 15.22 12.17 7.36
C ASN A 25 16.41 12.90 6.71
N ARG A 26 17.65 12.50 7.08
CA ARG A 26 18.85 13.05 6.45
C ARG A 26 18.99 12.64 4.98
N ALA A 27 18.74 11.37 4.66
CA ALA A 27 18.88 10.85 3.30
C ALA A 27 17.84 11.42 2.33
N PHE A 28 16.61 11.64 2.79
CA PHE A 28 15.50 12.18 1.97
C PHE A 28 15.31 13.70 2.10
N ALA A 29 16.12 14.37 2.90
CA ALA A 29 15.99 15.80 3.22
C ALA A 29 14.55 16.16 3.66
N CYS A 30 13.94 15.34 4.51
CA CYS A 30 12.59 15.50 5.02
C CYS A 30 12.57 15.52 6.55
N HIS A 31 11.38 15.75 7.12
CA HIS A 31 11.14 15.78 8.56
C HIS A 31 9.90 14.93 8.88
N GLN A 32 10.04 13.62 8.81
CA GLN A 32 9.02 12.72 9.36
C GLN A 32 9.15 12.68 10.88
N ASP A 33 8.02 12.58 11.58
CA ASP A 33 8.02 12.42 13.01
C ASP A 33 8.11 10.94 13.45
N LEU A 34 8.46 10.74 14.73
CA LEU A 34 8.69 9.40 15.27
C LEU A 34 7.37 8.61 15.42
N ASP A 35 6.26 9.28 15.64
CA ASP A 35 4.97 8.60 15.79
C ASP A 35 4.48 8.03 14.45
N HIS A 36 4.64 8.80 13.36
CA HIS A 36 4.38 8.33 12.00
C HIS A 36 5.31 7.15 11.64
N TRP A 37 6.60 7.26 11.94
CA TRP A 37 7.56 6.19 11.69
C TRP A 37 7.20 4.88 12.41
N ARG A 38 6.83 4.98 13.72
CA ARG A 38 6.39 3.85 14.53
C ARG A 38 5.08 3.26 14.03
N TRP A 39 4.13 4.10 13.61
CA TRP A 39 2.92 3.64 12.95
C TRP A 39 3.25 2.76 11.75
N LYS A 40 4.16 3.21 10.89
CA LYS A 40 4.52 2.56 9.64
C LYS A 40 5.23 1.22 9.86
N PHE A 41 6.26 1.19 10.69
CA PHE A 41 7.17 0.04 10.78
C PHE A 41 6.96 -0.83 12.02
N VAL A 42 6.47 -0.32 13.12
CA VAL A 42 6.39 -1.04 14.40
C VAL A 42 4.96 -1.45 14.74
N ARG A 43 4.00 -0.55 14.56
CA ARG A 43 2.58 -0.75 14.95
C ARG A 43 1.71 -1.34 13.84
N ASN A 44 2.31 -1.94 12.81
CA ASN A 44 1.57 -2.58 11.74
C ASN A 44 0.86 -3.86 12.20
N PRO A 45 -0.27 -4.26 11.56
CA PRO A 45 -1.09 -5.39 12.01
C PRO A 45 -0.43 -6.76 11.82
N ALA A 46 0.68 -6.85 11.08
CA ALA A 46 1.47 -8.07 11.01
C ALA A 46 2.34 -8.29 12.26
N GLY A 47 2.49 -7.27 13.14
CA GLY A 47 3.32 -7.34 14.34
C GLY A 47 4.80 -7.61 14.05
N ARG A 48 5.30 -7.15 12.90
CA ARG A 48 6.67 -7.42 12.42
C ARG A 48 7.35 -6.14 11.97
N THR A 49 8.62 -5.99 12.36
CA THR A 49 9.49 -4.92 11.89
C THR A 49 10.54 -5.49 10.95
N LEU A 50 10.29 -5.37 9.64
CA LEU A 50 11.14 -5.95 8.61
C LEU A 50 12.18 -4.91 8.14
N LEU A 51 13.21 -4.68 8.93
CA LEU A 51 14.29 -3.73 8.63
C LEU A 51 15.66 -4.38 8.77
N MET A 52 16.59 -4.02 7.89
CA MET A 52 18.03 -4.24 8.00
C MET A 52 18.74 -2.90 8.05
N LEU A 53 19.69 -2.78 8.95
CA LEU A 53 20.43 -1.56 9.24
C LEU A 53 21.91 -1.75 8.93
N ALA A 54 22.52 -0.73 8.34
CA ALA A 54 23.98 -0.60 8.29
C ALA A 54 24.41 0.37 9.38
N GLU A 55 25.15 -0.11 10.34
CA GLU A 55 25.65 0.66 11.47
C GLU A 55 27.17 0.78 11.41
N HIS A 56 27.66 2.02 11.45
CA HIS A 56 29.09 2.31 11.52
C HIS A 56 29.45 2.76 12.93
N ALA A 57 30.59 2.27 13.44
CA ALA A 57 31.00 2.46 14.82
C ALA A 57 31.08 3.94 15.28
N ARG A 58 31.35 4.89 14.36
CA ARG A 58 31.44 6.33 14.67
C ARG A 58 30.22 7.12 14.19
N ASP A 59 29.64 6.72 13.06
CA ASP A 59 28.61 7.51 12.36
C ASP A 59 27.19 7.06 12.68
N GLY A 60 27.02 5.98 13.47
CA GLY A 60 25.73 5.38 13.78
C GLY A 60 25.08 4.72 12.56
N ILE A 61 23.76 4.80 12.44
CA ILE A 61 23.03 4.23 11.30
C ILE A 61 23.31 5.05 10.05
N VAL A 62 23.86 4.39 9.03
CA VAL A 62 24.26 4.98 7.75
C VAL A 62 23.49 4.45 6.57
N GLY A 63 22.70 3.40 6.77
CA GLY A 63 21.80 2.84 5.74
C GLY A 63 20.69 2.03 6.34
N VAL A 64 19.54 2.02 5.64
CA VAL A 64 18.31 1.31 6.00
C VAL A 64 17.74 0.65 4.78
N TYR A 65 17.38 -0.63 4.89
CA TYR A 65 16.60 -1.34 3.89
C TYR A 65 15.47 -2.07 4.60
N GLY A 66 14.21 -1.84 4.17
CA GLY A 66 13.11 -2.40 4.92
C GLY A 66 11.78 -2.44 4.20
N ALA A 67 10.80 -3.00 4.88
CA ALA A 67 9.44 -3.08 4.39
C ALA A 67 8.43 -2.82 5.49
N MET A 68 7.35 -2.18 5.13
CA MET A 68 6.13 -2.09 5.92
C MET A 68 5.40 -3.44 5.81
N ALA A 69 5.34 -4.16 6.93
CA ALA A 69 4.75 -5.49 6.97
C ALA A 69 3.22 -5.41 7.05
N ALA A 70 2.55 -6.31 6.34
CA ALA A 70 1.10 -6.44 6.37
C ALA A 70 0.68 -7.92 6.29
N PRO A 71 -0.41 -8.31 6.96
CA PRO A 71 -1.05 -9.60 6.71
C PRO A 71 -1.58 -9.66 5.28
N ALA A 72 -1.42 -10.81 4.64
CA ALA A 72 -1.89 -11.05 3.29
C ALA A 72 -2.52 -12.43 3.15
N LEU A 73 -3.31 -12.62 2.11
CA LEU A 73 -3.71 -13.92 1.59
C LEU A 73 -2.91 -14.21 0.31
N CYS A 74 -2.41 -15.41 0.19
CA CYS A 74 -1.79 -15.91 -1.02
C CYS A 74 -2.22 -17.37 -1.20
N ASP A 75 -2.96 -17.65 -2.27
CA ASP A 75 -3.53 -18.98 -2.54
C ASP A 75 -4.33 -19.54 -1.35
N GLY A 76 -5.19 -18.70 -0.75
CA GLY A 76 -6.03 -19.05 0.39
C GLY A 76 -5.29 -19.17 1.75
N GLN A 77 -3.97 -19.01 1.78
CA GLN A 77 -3.16 -19.08 2.99
C GLN A 77 -2.88 -17.67 3.55
N ARG A 78 -3.04 -17.50 4.87
CA ARG A 78 -2.60 -16.27 5.54
C ARG A 78 -1.08 -16.26 5.65
N VAL A 79 -0.48 -15.20 5.15
CA VAL A 79 0.97 -14.99 5.07
C VAL A 79 1.32 -13.56 5.48
N VAL A 80 2.60 -13.23 5.55
CA VAL A 80 3.07 -11.86 5.69
C VAL A 80 3.54 -11.37 4.31
N ALA A 81 3.14 -10.17 3.94
CA ALA A 81 3.69 -9.41 2.83
C ALA A 81 4.50 -8.22 3.38
N GLY A 82 5.41 -7.69 2.56
CA GLY A 82 6.15 -6.47 2.91
C GLY A 82 6.15 -5.47 1.77
N GLN A 83 5.61 -4.26 1.98
CA GLN A 83 5.81 -3.15 1.06
C GLN A 83 7.17 -2.51 1.32
N CYS A 84 8.09 -2.66 0.37
CA CYS A 84 9.41 -2.07 0.43
C CYS A 84 9.35 -0.56 0.23
N VAL A 85 9.71 0.19 1.27
CA VAL A 85 9.60 1.66 1.33
C VAL A 85 10.77 2.25 2.10
N ASP A 86 11.03 3.54 1.87
CA ASP A 86 11.98 4.37 2.65
C ASP A 86 13.40 3.78 2.75
N HIS A 87 13.82 3.05 1.71
CA HIS A 87 15.18 2.54 1.63
C HIS A 87 16.15 3.69 1.41
N CYS A 88 17.19 3.77 2.20
CA CYS A 88 18.21 4.78 2.04
C CYS A 88 19.61 4.30 2.43
N VAL A 89 20.60 4.95 1.85
CA VAL A 89 21.98 4.97 2.29
C VAL A 89 22.40 6.43 2.29
N ARG A 90 23.03 6.90 3.35
CA ARG A 90 23.53 8.27 3.42
C ARG A 90 24.49 8.54 2.26
N SER A 91 24.39 9.72 1.67
CA SER A 91 25.09 10.06 0.39
C SER A 91 26.58 9.81 0.41
N GLU A 92 27.22 10.06 1.55
CA GLU A 92 28.65 9.83 1.75
C GLU A 92 29.05 8.34 1.78
N TRP A 93 28.06 7.45 1.98
CA TRP A 93 28.24 5.99 1.98
C TRP A 93 27.72 5.33 0.71
N LEU A 94 27.13 6.12 -0.20
CA LEU A 94 26.53 5.59 -1.42
C LEU A 94 27.62 5.23 -2.44
N GLN A 95 27.72 3.95 -2.74
CA GLN A 95 28.58 3.42 -3.80
C GLN A 95 27.72 2.71 -4.85
N ALA A 96 28.02 2.96 -6.11
CA ALA A 96 27.34 2.31 -7.22
C ALA A 96 27.83 0.86 -7.41
N GLY A 97 26.96 0.02 -7.99
CA GLY A 97 27.30 -1.34 -8.42
C GLY A 97 26.93 -2.43 -7.41
N GLU A 98 27.35 -3.63 -7.74
CA GLU A 98 26.97 -4.87 -7.06
C GLU A 98 27.46 -4.95 -5.61
N HIS A 99 28.55 -4.30 -5.29
CA HIS A 99 29.17 -4.29 -3.95
C HIS A 99 28.84 -3.01 -3.17
N GLY A 100 27.98 -2.15 -3.71
CA GLY A 100 27.56 -0.96 -3.00
C GLY A 100 26.73 -1.29 -1.75
N LEU A 101 26.80 -0.43 -0.74
CA LEU A 101 26.14 -0.65 0.55
C LEU A 101 24.62 -0.86 0.40
N PHE A 102 23.97 -0.17 -0.54
CA PHE A 102 22.54 -0.36 -0.81
C PHE A 102 22.21 -1.79 -1.27
N VAL A 103 23.01 -2.36 -2.18
CA VAL A 103 22.82 -3.73 -2.66
C VAL A 103 23.15 -4.75 -1.57
N THR A 104 24.19 -4.50 -0.80
CA THR A 104 24.59 -5.36 0.33
C THR A 104 23.49 -5.42 1.40
N LEU A 105 22.92 -4.26 1.76
CA LEU A 105 21.76 -4.19 2.68
C LEU A 105 20.53 -4.92 2.11
N GLY A 106 20.25 -4.72 0.81
CA GLY A 106 19.12 -5.38 0.16
C GLY A 106 19.26 -6.91 0.11
N ARG A 107 20.48 -7.44 -0.11
CA ARG A 107 20.76 -8.87 -0.02
C ARG A 107 20.50 -9.40 1.40
N ALA A 108 21.08 -8.75 2.40
CA ALA A 108 20.89 -9.15 3.79
C ALA A 108 19.41 -9.07 4.21
N PHE A 109 18.67 -8.08 3.71
CA PHE A 109 17.23 -7.98 3.93
C PHE A 109 16.48 -9.17 3.32
N LEU A 110 16.73 -9.49 2.06
CA LEU A 110 16.06 -10.61 1.37
C LEU A 110 16.42 -11.95 2.02
N GLU A 111 17.68 -12.18 2.37
CA GLU A 111 18.12 -13.38 3.06
C GLU A 111 17.45 -13.56 4.44
N ARG A 112 17.27 -12.48 5.18
CA ARG A 112 16.70 -12.52 6.53
C ARG A 112 15.17 -12.59 6.55
N TRP A 113 14.51 -11.82 5.67
CA TRP A 113 13.10 -11.51 5.79
C TRP A 113 12.21 -12.07 4.66
N LEU A 114 12.76 -12.54 3.53
CA LEU A 114 12.01 -13.17 2.46
C LEU A 114 12.10 -14.70 2.58
N GLY A 115 10.96 -15.35 2.75
CA GLY A 115 10.91 -16.81 2.87
C GLY A 115 9.56 -17.32 3.34
N GLU A 116 9.51 -18.62 3.63
CA GLU A 116 8.34 -19.32 4.15
C GLU A 116 8.48 -19.65 5.65
N GLY A 117 9.57 -19.24 6.27
CA GLY A 117 9.82 -19.48 7.69
C GLY A 117 9.02 -18.56 8.59
N GLU A 118 8.95 -18.94 9.86
CA GLU A 118 8.29 -18.12 10.87
C GLU A 118 8.92 -16.71 10.92
N GLY A 119 8.08 -15.69 10.87
CA GLY A 119 8.50 -14.29 10.91
C GLY A 119 9.02 -13.71 9.61
N GLN A 120 9.06 -14.50 8.52
CA GLN A 120 9.42 -14.03 7.18
C GLN A 120 8.19 -13.58 6.39
N ALA A 121 8.41 -12.71 5.42
CA ALA A 121 7.41 -12.35 4.42
C ALA A 121 7.49 -13.33 3.24
N LEU A 122 6.34 -13.85 2.80
CA LEU A 122 6.27 -14.71 1.62
C LEU A 122 6.65 -13.95 0.36
N PHE A 123 6.28 -12.67 0.30
CA PHE A 123 6.64 -11.78 -0.78
C PHE A 123 6.86 -10.36 -0.27
N VAL A 124 7.71 -9.64 -0.98
CA VAL A 124 7.92 -8.21 -0.79
C VAL A 124 7.73 -7.51 -2.13
N TYR A 125 7.14 -6.31 -2.08
CA TYR A 125 6.82 -5.54 -3.27
C TYR A 125 7.16 -4.07 -3.09
N GLY A 126 7.20 -3.33 -4.16
CA GLY A 126 7.47 -1.91 -4.12
C GLY A 126 6.99 -1.18 -5.37
N LEU A 127 6.87 0.13 -5.23
CA LEU A 127 6.53 1.08 -6.27
C LEU A 127 7.72 2.04 -6.45
N PRO A 128 8.76 1.57 -7.13
CA PRO A 128 10.01 2.31 -7.17
C PRO A 128 9.94 3.52 -8.08
N THR A 129 10.80 4.49 -7.80
CA THR A 129 11.09 5.61 -8.71
C THR A 129 12.06 5.19 -9.82
N ALA A 130 12.20 6.01 -10.87
CA ALA A 130 13.01 5.68 -12.05
C ALA A 130 14.48 5.32 -11.76
N GLY A 131 15.08 5.87 -10.67
CA GLY A 131 16.45 5.58 -10.27
C GLY A 131 16.69 4.17 -9.72
N TRP A 132 15.63 3.45 -9.37
CA TRP A 132 15.68 2.12 -8.78
C TRP A 132 16.28 1.03 -9.71
N ARG A 133 16.12 1.14 -11.01
CA ARG A 133 16.51 0.10 -11.99
C ARG A 133 17.98 -0.33 -11.89
N SER A 134 18.88 0.55 -11.48
CA SER A 134 20.30 0.25 -11.37
C SER A 134 20.64 -0.74 -10.23
N GLY A 135 19.94 -0.67 -9.10
CA GLY A 135 20.12 -1.59 -7.96
C GLY A 135 19.29 -2.86 -8.05
N ALA A 136 18.12 -2.77 -8.66
CA ALA A 136 17.13 -3.85 -8.67
C ALA A 136 17.59 -5.14 -9.33
N ARG A 137 18.33 -5.03 -10.44
CA ARG A 137 18.88 -6.21 -11.15
C ARG A 137 19.80 -7.05 -10.28
N HIS A 138 20.56 -6.43 -9.37
CA HIS A 138 21.48 -7.13 -8.46
C HIS A 138 20.75 -7.83 -7.29
N LEU A 139 19.49 -7.45 -7.04
CA LEU A 139 18.63 -8.01 -6.01
C LEU A 139 17.55 -8.96 -6.58
N GLY A 140 17.54 -9.16 -7.91
CA GLY A 140 16.61 -10.05 -8.58
C GLY A 140 15.15 -9.60 -8.54
N TRP A 141 14.87 -8.29 -8.37
CA TRP A 141 13.53 -7.76 -8.45
C TRP A 141 12.92 -7.94 -9.84
N GLN A 142 11.66 -8.28 -9.87
CA GLN A 142 10.88 -8.47 -11.08
C GLN A 142 9.82 -7.37 -11.19
N VAL A 143 9.62 -6.84 -12.40
CA VAL A 143 8.49 -5.96 -12.69
C VAL A 143 7.27 -6.84 -12.93
N VAL A 144 6.23 -6.67 -12.12
CA VAL A 144 4.97 -7.40 -12.26
C VAL A 144 4.12 -6.77 -13.35
N ARG A 145 3.95 -5.44 -13.30
CA ARG A 145 3.20 -4.67 -14.29
C ARG A 145 3.41 -3.16 -14.13
N ASP A 146 3.11 -2.43 -15.19
CA ASP A 146 2.88 -0.99 -15.12
C ASP A 146 1.53 -0.71 -14.47
N TRP A 147 1.39 0.47 -13.87
CA TRP A 147 0.15 0.90 -13.25
C TRP A 147 -0.61 1.86 -14.14
N ASP A 148 -1.81 1.44 -14.50
CA ASP A 148 -2.82 2.30 -15.06
C ASP A 148 -3.73 2.81 -13.96
N ILE A 149 -4.13 4.08 -14.05
CA ILE A 149 -5.18 4.65 -13.21
C ILE A 149 -6.49 4.69 -13.98
N LEU A 150 -7.56 4.34 -13.29
CA LEU A 150 -8.92 4.67 -13.65
C LEU A 150 -9.21 6.09 -13.15
N PHE A 151 -9.71 6.97 -14.00
CA PHE A 151 -10.03 8.33 -13.63
C PHE A 151 -11.36 8.78 -14.18
N ARG A 152 -12.02 9.66 -13.45
CA ARG A 152 -13.23 10.35 -13.88
C ARG A 152 -13.16 11.82 -13.52
N GLU A 153 -13.48 12.67 -14.49
CA GLU A 153 -13.72 14.09 -14.25
C GLU A 153 -15.13 14.27 -13.68
N LEU A 154 -15.23 15.08 -12.65
CA LEU A 154 -16.46 15.34 -11.90
C LEU A 154 -16.78 16.85 -11.97
N PRO A 155 -17.27 17.35 -13.12
CA PRO A 155 -17.61 18.75 -13.23
C PRO A 155 -18.70 19.12 -12.22
N GLY A 156 -18.65 20.36 -11.72
CA GLY A 156 -19.67 20.87 -10.82
C GLY A 156 -21.08 20.73 -11.41
N GLY A 157 -22.04 20.26 -10.60
CA GLY A 157 -23.42 20.08 -11.00
C GLY A 157 -23.73 18.78 -11.74
N ALA A 158 -22.79 17.85 -11.86
CA ALA A 158 -23.09 16.51 -12.35
C ALA A 158 -24.13 15.82 -11.44
N PRO A 159 -25.17 15.17 -12.02
CA PRO A 159 -26.18 14.50 -11.20
C PRO A 159 -25.53 13.37 -10.38
N PRO A 160 -25.97 13.19 -9.12
CA PRO A 160 -25.48 12.09 -8.30
C PRO A 160 -25.89 10.74 -8.91
N ARG A 161 -25.09 9.71 -8.69
CA ARG A 161 -25.46 8.34 -9.07
C ARG A 161 -26.70 7.92 -8.29
N PRO A 162 -27.60 7.16 -8.93
CA PRO A 162 -28.75 6.60 -8.25
C PRO A 162 -28.27 5.60 -7.17
N VAL A 163 -28.95 5.62 -6.04
CA VAL A 163 -28.75 4.64 -4.96
C VAL A 163 -30.04 3.83 -4.86
N SER A 164 -29.93 2.51 -4.85
CA SER A 164 -31.09 1.63 -4.63
C SER A 164 -31.76 1.97 -3.29
N ALA A 165 -33.09 1.96 -3.26
CA ALA A 165 -33.87 2.20 -2.03
C ALA A 165 -33.58 1.16 -0.92
N GLU A 166 -33.04 0.01 -1.29
CA GLU A 166 -32.66 -1.07 -0.37
C GLU A 166 -31.31 -0.85 0.32
N LEU A 167 -30.50 0.11 -0.17
CA LEU A 167 -29.17 0.40 0.34
C LEU A 167 -29.15 1.69 1.12
N ASP A 168 -28.25 1.73 2.10
CA ASP A 168 -27.88 2.91 2.86
C ASP A 168 -26.36 3.08 2.79
N VAL A 169 -25.89 4.29 2.42
CA VAL A 169 -24.47 4.60 2.31
C VAL A 169 -24.14 5.76 3.21
N GLY A 170 -23.24 5.52 4.16
CA GLY A 170 -22.84 6.50 5.16
C GLY A 170 -21.32 6.58 5.35
N THR A 171 -20.89 7.67 6.03
CA THR A 171 -19.52 7.82 6.50
C THR A 171 -19.43 7.34 7.94
N VAL A 172 -18.32 6.68 8.28
CA VAL A 172 -18.05 6.17 9.62
C VAL A 172 -16.66 6.60 10.09
N PRO A 173 -16.42 6.74 11.40
CA PRO A 173 -15.09 7.07 11.92
C PRO A 173 -14.12 5.88 11.86
N SER A 174 -14.63 4.65 11.91
CA SER A 174 -13.93 3.37 11.76
C SER A 174 -14.93 2.31 11.35
N PHE A 175 -14.46 1.24 10.70
CA PHE A 175 -15.31 0.08 10.40
C PHE A 175 -15.45 -0.79 11.66
N ASP A 176 -16.62 -1.40 11.82
CA ASP A 176 -16.88 -2.37 12.89
C ASP A 176 -16.46 -3.81 12.49
N ALA A 177 -16.77 -4.79 13.34
CA ALA A 177 -16.42 -6.20 13.09
C ALA A 177 -17.12 -6.82 11.88
N ASP A 178 -18.16 -6.17 11.32
CA ASP A 178 -18.83 -6.67 10.11
C ASP A 178 -17.90 -6.66 8.89
N VAL A 179 -16.84 -5.81 8.90
CA VAL A 179 -15.86 -5.79 7.82
C VAL A 179 -15.01 -7.07 7.78
N ASP A 180 -14.76 -7.71 8.93
CA ASP A 180 -14.06 -8.99 9.00
C ASP A 180 -14.90 -10.08 8.31
N ALA A 181 -16.19 -10.14 8.64
CA ALA A 181 -17.12 -11.07 8.00
C ALA A 181 -17.32 -10.78 6.50
N LEU A 182 -17.25 -9.51 6.09
CA LEU A 182 -17.28 -9.13 4.67
C LEU A 182 -16.01 -9.63 3.96
N PHE A 183 -14.84 -9.38 4.53
CA PHE A 183 -13.57 -9.85 3.96
C PHE A 183 -13.53 -11.37 3.84
N ASP A 184 -13.91 -12.10 4.89
CA ASP A 184 -13.93 -13.58 4.87
C ASP A 184 -14.85 -14.14 3.78
N ARG A 185 -15.98 -13.50 3.53
CA ARG A 185 -16.89 -13.91 2.42
C ARG A 185 -16.26 -13.70 1.04
N LEU A 186 -15.48 -12.64 0.88
CA LEU A 186 -14.86 -12.27 -0.40
C LEU A 186 -13.47 -12.86 -0.59
N ALA A 187 -12.86 -13.43 0.46
CA ALA A 187 -11.51 -13.95 0.43
C ALA A 187 -11.28 -14.98 -0.69
N ALA A 188 -12.28 -15.79 -1.01
CA ALA A 188 -12.22 -16.79 -2.08
C ALA A 188 -12.13 -16.17 -3.51
N GLU A 189 -12.52 -14.89 -3.67
CA GLU A 189 -12.39 -14.19 -4.95
C GLU A 189 -10.94 -13.80 -5.26
N PHE A 190 -10.08 -13.76 -4.23
CA PHE A 190 -8.74 -13.20 -4.33
C PHE A 190 -7.68 -14.30 -4.33
N GLY A 191 -6.86 -14.38 -5.37
CA GLY A 191 -5.69 -15.25 -5.38
C GLY A 191 -4.55 -14.72 -4.51
N VAL A 192 -4.31 -13.40 -4.58
CA VAL A 192 -3.39 -12.66 -3.71
C VAL A 192 -4.06 -11.34 -3.31
N THR A 193 -4.00 -10.98 -2.03
CA THR A 193 -4.46 -9.68 -1.53
C THR A 193 -3.87 -9.39 -0.15
N LEU A 194 -3.72 -8.11 0.23
CA LEU A 194 -3.56 -7.78 1.64
C LEU A 194 -4.87 -8.07 2.37
N VAL A 195 -4.78 -8.52 3.61
CA VAL A 195 -5.96 -8.78 4.45
C VAL A 195 -6.64 -7.45 4.77
N ARG A 196 -7.92 -7.33 4.40
CA ARG A 196 -8.74 -6.13 4.59
C ARG A 196 -9.74 -6.33 5.72
N ASP A 197 -9.22 -6.74 6.88
CA ASP A 197 -10.00 -6.85 8.11
C ASP A 197 -10.03 -5.52 8.88
N ARG A 198 -10.76 -5.50 9.99
CA ARG A 198 -10.86 -4.33 10.84
C ARG A 198 -9.48 -3.85 11.31
N ALA A 199 -8.58 -4.75 11.68
CA ALA A 199 -7.24 -4.39 12.15
C ALA A 199 -6.44 -3.67 11.06
N TRP A 200 -6.57 -4.08 9.80
CA TRP A 200 -5.99 -3.40 8.64
C TRP A 200 -6.55 -1.99 8.48
N PHE A 201 -7.88 -1.85 8.42
CA PHE A 201 -8.53 -0.55 8.20
C PHE A 201 -8.26 0.43 9.34
N ASP A 202 -8.29 -0.05 10.60
CA ASP A 202 -7.98 0.78 11.77
C ASP A 202 -6.53 1.27 11.71
N TRP A 203 -5.57 0.39 11.43
CA TRP A 203 -4.17 0.77 11.31
C TRP A 203 -3.92 1.68 10.12
N ARG A 204 -4.38 1.27 8.94
CA ARG A 204 -4.03 1.93 7.69
C ARG A 204 -4.65 3.31 7.54
N TYR A 205 -5.85 3.52 8.07
CA TYR A 205 -6.64 4.72 7.85
C TYR A 205 -7.08 5.44 9.13
N ALA A 206 -7.71 4.76 10.09
CA ALA A 206 -8.25 5.42 11.27
C ALA A 206 -7.14 5.89 12.23
N SER A 207 -6.07 5.12 12.39
CA SER A 207 -4.95 5.41 13.31
C SER A 207 -3.76 6.10 12.65
N ARG A 208 -3.81 6.39 11.36
CA ARG A 208 -2.71 7.07 10.67
C ARG A 208 -2.56 8.50 11.17
N PRO A 209 -1.36 8.91 11.68
CA PRO A 209 -1.24 10.17 12.42
C PRO A 209 -1.21 11.41 11.53
N ASP A 210 -0.71 11.31 10.29
CA ASP A 210 -0.40 12.44 9.39
C ASP A 210 -1.52 12.76 8.39
N ARG A 211 -2.55 11.91 8.28
CA ARG A 211 -3.62 12.07 7.28
C ARG A 211 -5.00 11.77 7.83
N ARG A 212 -6.01 12.26 7.13
CA ARG A 212 -7.42 11.95 7.37
C ARG A 212 -8.03 11.34 6.11
N TYR A 213 -8.88 10.36 6.34
CA TYR A 213 -9.57 9.60 5.29
C TYR A 213 -11.07 9.65 5.51
N THR A 214 -11.83 9.57 4.42
CA THR A 214 -13.27 9.35 4.47
C THR A 214 -13.53 7.86 4.33
N LEU A 215 -14.04 7.24 5.39
CA LEU A 215 -14.43 5.84 5.41
C LEU A 215 -15.91 5.75 5.08
N LEU A 216 -16.26 4.97 4.08
CA LEU A 216 -17.61 4.81 3.55
C LEU A 216 -18.06 3.37 3.68
N GLU A 217 -19.25 3.14 4.20
CA GLU A 217 -19.89 1.84 4.24
C GLU A 217 -21.22 1.84 3.48
N CYS A 218 -21.54 0.71 2.86
CA CYS A 218 -22.81 0.44 2.25
C CYS A 218 -23.49 -0.73 2.96
N ARG A 219 -24.68 -0.48 3.52
CA ARG A 219 -25.45 -1.47 4.25
C ARG A 219 -26.80 -1.72 3.59
N GLU A 220 -27.27 -2.95 3.70
CA GLU A 220 -28.64 -3.29 3.36
C GLU A 220 -29.60 -2.67 4.39
N ARG A 221 -30.52 -1.84 3.94
CA ARG A 221 -31.39 -1.04 4.82
C ARG A 221 -32.24 -1.86 5.80
N ARG A 222 -32.73 -3.02 5.36
CA ARG A 222 -33.61 -3.86 6.17
C ARG A 222 -32.90 -4.65 7.24
N SER A 223 -31.77 -5.24 6.89
CA SER A 223 -31.02 -6.16 7.77
C SER A 223 -29.86 -5.47 8.52
N GLY A 224 -29.41 -4.32 8.04
CA GLY A 224 -28.18 -3.66 8.51
C GLY A 224 -26.91 -4.37 8.02
N ARG A 225 -27.01 -5.44 7.23
CA ARG A 225 -25.86 -6.22 6.76
C ARG A 225 -24.92 -5.37 5.93
N LEU A 226 -23.64 -5.40 6.26
CA LEU A 226 -22.59 -4.74 5.48
C LEU A 226 -22.43 -5.41 4.10
N ARG A 227 -22.60 -4.62 3.04
CA ARG A 227 -22.50 -5.05 1.64
C ARG A 227 -21.14 -4.69 1.03
N GLY A 228 -20.57 -3.56 1.43
CA GLY A 228 -19.26 -3.12 0.94
C GLY A 228 -18.75 -1.90 1.68
N VAL A 229 -17.45 -1.65 1.52
CA VAL A 229 -16.75 -0.46 2.06
C VAL A 229 -15.85 0.15 1.01
N ALA A 230 -15.62 1.46 1.14
CA ALA A 230 -14.66 2.21 0.34
C ALA A 230 -13.92 3.22 1.21
N VAL A 231 -12.69 3.56 0.82
CA VAL A 231 -11.88 4.58 1.46
C VAL A 231 -11.51 5.65 0.44
N HIS A 232 -11.73 6.90 0.82
CA HIS A 232 -11.46 8.08 -0.01
C HIS A 232 -10.53 9.05 0.70
N ALA A 233 -9.69 9.72 -0.08
CA ALA A 233 -8.91 10.90 0.34
C ALA A 233 -8.70 11.86 -0.83
N VAL A 234 -8.18 13.06 -0.51
CA VAL A 234 -7.69 14.01 -1.49
C VAL A 234 -6.19 14.21 -1.27
N ALA A 235 -5.41 14.23 -2.35
CA ALA A 235 -3.96 14.41 -2.30
C ALA A 235 -3.42 15.04 -3.60
N ASP A 236 -2.19 15.57 -3.53
CA ASP A 236 -1.48 16.23 -4.63
C ASP A 236 -0.53 15.25 -5.35
N VAL A 237 -1.05 14.10 -5.81
CA VAL A 237 -0.21 13.03 -6.38
C VAL A 237 -0.25 13.00 -7.91
N VAL A 238 -1.41 12.98 -8.55
CA VAL A 238 -1.56 13.01 -10.02
C VAL A 238 -1.55 14.46 -10.51
N ARG A 239 -2.33 15.28 -9.85
CA ARG A 239 -2.35 16.74 -9.95
C ARG A 239 -2.78 17.29 -8.58
N ALA A 240 -2.64 18.60 -8.38
CA ALA A 240 -3.14 19.23 -7.16
C ALA A 240 -4.62 18.93 -6.97
N ASN A 241 -5.01 18.71 -5.69
CA ASN A 241 -6.39 18.48 -5.28
C ASN A 241 -7.10 17.35 -6.03
N THR A 242 -6.44 16.19 -6.16
CA THR A 242 -7.05 14.99 -6.77
C THR A 242 -7.71 14.11 -5.72
N GLY A 243 -8.97 13.73 -5.93
CA GLY A 243 -9.66 12.70 -5.15
C GLY A 243 -9.16 11.31 -5.52
N PHE A 244 -9.04 10.44 -4.53
CA PHE A 244 -8.62 9.06 -4.71
C PHE A 244 -9.58 8.09 -4.04
N LEU A 245 -10.00 7.07 -4.81
CA LEU A 245 -10.52 5.83 -4.28
C LEU A 245 -9.31 4.98 -3.86
N LEU A 246 -9.05 4.92 -2.56
CA LEU A 246 -7.85 4.28 -2.02
C LEU A 246 -8.03 2.81 -1.78
N ASP A 247 -9.15 2.43 -1.16
CA ASP A 247 -9.43 1.03 -0.85
C ASP A 247 -10.88 0.70 -1.13
N TRP A 248 -11.09 -0.58 -1.42
CA TRP A 248 -12.39 -1.09 -1.85
C TRP A 248 -12.56 -2.53 -1.39
N LEU A 249 -13.70 -2.82 -0.78
CA LEU A 249 -14.08 -4.19 -0.47
C LEU A 249 -15.58 -4.33 -0.68
N ALA A 250 -15.98 -4.89 -1.82
CA ALA A 250 -17.37 -5.22 -2.17
C ALA A 250 -17.37 -6.42 -3.13
N PRO A 251 -18.45 -7.24 -3.15
CA PRO A 251 -18.59 -8.34 -4.11
C PRO A 251 -18.42 -7.85 -5.54
N ALA A 252 -17.77 -8.64 -6.37
CA ALA A 252 -17.49 -8.28 -7.75
C ALA A 252 -18.76 -8.16 -8.60
N ASP A 253 -19.79 -8.95 -8.29
CA ASP A 253 -21.07 -9.03 -9.00
C ASP A 253 -22.16 -8.11 -8.42
N ASP A 254 -21.90 -7.39 -7.32
CA ASP A 254 -22.86 -6.49 -6.68
C ASP A 254 -22.79 -5.07 -7.27
N LEU A 255 -23.41 -4.89 -8.43
CA LEU A 255 -23.42 -3.60 -9.14
C LEU A 255 -24.19 -2.50 -8.39
N ASP A 256 -25.21 -2.85 -7.61
CA ASP A 256 -25.96 -1.88 -6.82
C ASP A 256 -25.09 -1.29 -5.71
N THR A 257 -24.40 -2.14 -4.96
CA THR A 257 -23.43 -1.70 -3.95
C THR A 257 -22.28 -0.92 -4.60
N THR A 258 -21.76 -1.38 -5.73
CA THR A 258 -20.71 -0.68 -6.49
C THR A 258 -21.14 0.72 -6.89
N THR A 259 -22.34 0.87 -7.49
CA THR A 259 -22.87 2.15 -7.92
C THR A 259 -23.10 3.10 -6.74
N ALA A 260 -23.65 2.58 -5.64
CA ALA A 260 -23.93 3.36 -4.44
C ALA A 260 -22.67 3.89 -3.76
N LEU A 261 -21.64 3.05 -3.57
CA LEU A 261 -20.36 3.43 -2.99
C LEU A 261 -19.59 4.40 -3.90
N LEU A 262 -19.52 4.14 -5.21
CA LEU A 262 -18.88 5.07 -6.15
C LEU A 262 -19.56 6.43 -6.13
N GLY A 263 -20.89 6.47 -6.09
CA GLY A 263 -21.64 7.72 -5.95
C GLY A 263 -21.30 8.48 -4.68
N ALA A 264 -21.07 7.78 -3.57
CA ALA A 264 -20.65 8.40 -2.32
C ALA A 264 -19.19 8.92 -2.38
N VAL A 265 -18.26 8.17 -2.98
CA VAL A 265 -16.87 8.59 -3.21
C VAL A 265 -16.82 9.81 -4.14
N GLU A 266 -17.61 9.84 -5.21
CA GLU A 266 -17.71 10.98 -6.12
C GLU A 266 -18.23 12.24 -5.41
N ARG A 267 -19.28 12.10 -4.58
CA ARG A 267 -19.78 13.22 -3.73
C ARG A 267 -18.73 13.71 -2.74
N ALA A 268 -18.00 12.79 -2.06
CA ALA A 268 -16.93 13.16 -1.14
C ALA A 268 -15.79 13.91 -1.85
N THR A 269 -15.44 13.49 -3.07
CA THR A 269 -14.47 14.17 -3.94
C THR A 269 -14.92 15.60 -4.27
N GLN A 270 -16.17 15.77 -4.72
CA GLN A 270 -16.73 17.09 -5.05
C GLN A 270 -16.86 18.00 -3.82
N ALA A 271 -17.30 17.43 -2.67
CA ALA A 271 -17.41 18.17 -1.41
C ALA A 271 -16.04 18.67 -0.91
N ALA A 272 -14.96 17.99 -1.24
CA ALA A 272 -13.58 18.42 -0.97
C ALA A 272 -13.05 19.43 -2.03
N GLY A 273 -13.88 19.87 -2.97
CA GLY A 273 -13.50 20.82 -4.02
C GLY A 273 -12.63 20.21 -5.11
N SER A 274 -12.61 18.88 -5.24
CA SER A 274 -11.89 18.20 -6.33
C SER A 274 -12.83 17.88 -7.49
N GLU A 275 -12.31 18.07 -8.71
CA GLU A 275 -13.00 17.76 -9.97
C GLU A 275 -12.46 16.50 -10.65
N LEU A 276 -11.52 15.80 -10.02
CA LEU A 276 -10.92 14.58 -10.55
C LEU A 276 -10.94 13.50 -9.48
N LEU A 277 -11.47 12.34 -9.81
CA LEU A 277 -11.38 11.13 -8.99
C LEU A 277 -10.54 10.09 -9.71
N CYS A 278 -9.58 9.53 -9.00
CA CYS A 278 -8.70 8.46 -9.48
C CYS A 278 -8.81 7.22 -8.59
N GLY A 279 -8.60 6.04 -9.19
CA GLY A 279 -8.52 4.77 -8.47
C GLY A 279 -7.66 3.78 -9.24
N VAL A 280 -7.28 2.70 -8.57
CA VAL A 280 -6.52 1.60 -9.17
C VAL A 280 -7.23 0.29 -8.87
N PHE A 281 -7.46 -0.49 -9.92
CA PHE A 281 -7.87 -1.87 -9.87
C PHE A 281 -7.04 -2.68 -10.85
N HIS A 282 -6.97 -3.96 -10.61
CA HIS A 282 -6.29 -4.87 -11.52
C HIS A 282 -7.03 -4.94 -12.88
N PRO A 283 -6.37 -4.79 -14.04
CA PRO A 283 -7.05 -4.84 -15.34
C PRO A 283 -7.78 -6.17 -15.64
N MET A 284 -7.38 -7.26 -14.99
CA MET A 284 -8.08 -8.56 -15.09
C MET A 284 -9.21 -8.71 -14.07
N ASP A 285 -9.41 -7.75 -13.16
CA ASP A 285 -10.52 -7.75 -12.22
C ASP A 285 -11.76 -7.17 -12.90
N VAL A 286 -12.90 -7.81 -12.74
CA VAL A 286 -14.17 -7.35 -13.32
C VAL A 286 -14.56 -5.95 -12.83
N ARG A 287 -14.13 -5.55 -11.64
CA ARG A 287 -14.35 -4.19 -11.09
C ARG A 287 -13.67 -3.12 -11.96
N PHE A 288 -12.54 -3.43 -12.59
CA PHE A 288 -11.88 -2.53 -13.55
C PHE A 288 -12.77 -2.26 -14.76
N GLN A 289 -13.44 -3.30 -15.29
CA GLN A 289 -14.40 -3.16 -16.37
C GLN A 289 -15.64 -2.38 -15.93
N HIS A 290 -16.22 -2.72 -14.76
CA HIS A 290 -17.40 -2.03 -14.24
C HIS A 290 -17.19 -0.53 -14.07
N LEU A 291 -16.01 -0.11 -13.60
CA LEU A 291 -15.72 1.32 -13.50
C LEU A 291 -15.71 2.00 -14.88
N GLN A 292 -15.20 1.33 -15.93
CA GLN A 292 -15.22 1.88 -17.29
C GLN A 292 -16.66 2.01 -17.81
N GLU A 293 -17.51 1.01 -17.60
CA GLU A 293 -18.95 1.05 -17.92
C GLU A 293 -19.65 2.19 -17.16
N LEU A 294 -19.19 2.52 -15.97
CA LEU A 294 -19.67 3.62 -15.15
C LEU A 294 -19.02 4.98 -15.50
N GLY A 295 -18.24 5.05 -16.61
CA GLY A 295 -17.71 6.28 -17.19
C GLY A 295 -16.30 6.66 -16.72
N TYR A 296 -15.58 5.77 -16.04
CA TYR A 296 -14.15 5.96 -15.77
C TYR A 296 -13.33 5.66 -17.02
N ARG A 297 -12.29 6.44 -17.24
CA ARG A 297 -11.32 6.26 -18.33
C ARG A 297 -10.01 5.75 -17.78
N VAL A 298 -9.23 5.05 -18.61
CA VAL A 298 -7.92 4.51 -18.24
C VAL A 298 -6.82 5.44 -18.73
N ARG A 299 -5.79 5.63 -17.92
CA ARG A 299 -4.59 6.39 -18.27
C ARG A 299 -3.36 5.71 -17.67
N GLY A 300 -2.31 5.55 -18.49
CA GLY A 300 -1.00 5.09 -18.05
C GLY A 300 -0.33 6.07 -17.09
N THR A 301 0.43 5.53 -16.15
CA THR A 301 1.26 6.29 -15.21
C THR A 301 2.73 5.90 -15.36
N PRO A 302 3.68 6.68 -14.82
CA PRO A 302 5.08 6.27 -14.74
C PRO A 302 5.34 5.22 -13.66
N TRP A 303 4.32 4.82 -12.88
CA TRP A 303 4.47 3.88 -11.79
C TRP A 303 4.41 2.44 -12.28
N PHE A 304 5.16 1.59 -11.63
CA PHE A 304 5.17 0.15 -11.89
C PHE A 304 5.35 -0.62 -10.57
N LEU A 305 4.73 -1.79 -10.53
CA LEU A 305 4.80 -2.69 -9.38
C LEU A 305 5.96 -3.66 -9.55
N THR A 306 6.77 -3.79 -8.53
CA THR A 306 7.88 -4.73 -8.47
C THR A 306 7.70 -5.73 -7.35
N LEU A 307 8.27 -6.91 -7.50
CA LEU A 307 8.08 -8.05 -6.61
C LEU A 307 9.38 -8.83 -6.40
N ARG A 308 9.54 -9.33 -5.19
CA ARG A 308 10.36 -10.49 -4.85
C ARG A 308 9.50 -11.45 -4.04
N THR A 309 9.55 -12.73 -4.35
CA THR A 309 8.71 -13.74 -3.73
C THR A 309 9.51 -15.00 -3.43
N ALA A 310 9.17 -15.71 -2.37
CA ALA A 310 9.75 -16.99 -2.00
C ALA A 310 9.00 -18.18 -2.63
N ARG A 311 7.73 -17.97 -3.00
CA ARG A 311 6.87 -18.99 -3.62
C ARG A 311 6.12 -18.35 -4.78
N PHE A 312 5.81 -19.09 -5.80
CA PHE A 312 5.20 -18.64 -7.04
C PHE A 312 6.12 -17.71 -7.87
N ASP A 313 5.78 -17.51 -9.11
CA ASP A 313 6.47 -16.57 -9.99
C ASP A 313 5.73 -15.21 -10.08
N SER A 314 6.33 -14.27 -10.78
CA SER A 314 5.74 -12.95 -10.98
C SER A 314 4.46 -12.99 -11.84
N LEU A 315 4.29 -14.02 -12.68
CA LEU A 315 3.10 -14.19 -13.51
C LEU A 315 1.87 -14.52 -12.66
N TYR A 316 2.03 -15.38 -11.64
CA TYR A 316 0.97 -15.68 -10.69
C TYR A 316 0.46 -14.41 -10.01
N PHE A 317 1.37 -13.56 -9.53
CA PHE A 317 0.99 -12.28 -8.92
C PHE A 317 0.39 -11.31 -9.94
N ARG A 318 0.95 -11.26 -11.15
CA ARG A 318 0.44 -10.41 -12.22
C ARG A 318 -1.02 -10.71 -12.56
N GLU A 319 -1.44 -11.94 -12.51
CA GLU A 319 -2.78 -12.36 -12.90
C GLU A 319 -3.78 -12.37 -11.75
N ARG A 320 -3.31 -12.56 -10.51
CA ARG A 320 -4.19 -12.91 -9.39
C ARG A 320 -4.18 -11.93 -8.22
N TRP A 321 -3.37 -10.88 -8.28
CA TRP A 321 -3.28 -9.95 -7.17
C TRP A 321 -4.38 -8.89 -7.24
N TYR A 322 -5.34 -8.99 -6.31
CA TYR A 322 -6.27 -7.91 -6.02
C TYR A 322 -5.52 -6.78 -5.33
N PHE A 323 -5.34 -5.68 -6.04
CA PHE A 323 -4.54 -4.55 -5.64
C PHE A 323 -5.33 -3.25 -5.78
N THR A 324 -5.27 -2.42 -4.74
CA THR A 324 -5.82 -1.06 -4.72
C THR A 324 -4.72 -0.05 -4.34
N LEU A 325 -5.01 1.25 -4.40
CA LEU A 325 -4.07 2.27 -3.91
C LEU A 325 -3.79 2.15 -2.41
N GLY A 326 -4.67 1.51 -1.63
CA GLY A 326 -4.47 1.21 -0.21
C GLY A 326 -3.29 0.30 0.06
N ASP A 327 -2.90 -0.52 -0.91
CA ASP A 327 -1.72 -1.39 -0.84
C ASP A 327 -0.41 -0.63 -1.09
N SER A 328 -0.47 0.70 -1.26
CA SER A 328 0.68 1.57 -1.48
C SER A 328 0.77 2.67 -0.41
N ASP A 329 1.92 3.28 -0.28
CA ASP A 329 2.14 4.45 0.58
C ASP A 329 2.13 5.79 -0.18
N LEU A 330 1.65 5.78 -1.42
CA LEU A 330 1.60 6.97 -2.28
C LEU A 330 0.61 8.04 -1.79
N VAL A 331 -0.52 7.62 -1.16
CA VAL A 331 -1.58 8.52 -0.69
C VAL A 331 -1.92 8.26 0.77
#